data_3289532b073fccf759bbd746da6b9fd5
#
_entry.id   3289532b073fccf759bbd746da6b9fd5
#
_cell.length_a   1.000
_cell.length_b   1.000
_cell.length_c   1.000
_cell.angle_alpha   90.00
_cell.angle_beta   90.00
_cell.angle_gamma   90.00
#
_symmetry.space_group_name_H-M   'P 1'
#
loop_
_entity.id
_entity.type
_entity.pdbx_description
1 polymer ?
#
loop_
_entity_poly.entity_id
_entity_poly.type
_entity_poly.pdbx_seq_one_letter_code
_entity_poly.pdbx_strand_id
1 'polypeptide(L)'
;DTLVQAKAVEASLSADAVVEAARQATVAAQVSGRLVEVHVDAGQSVRKGDLLMRIDAREASEAAAAAAASYINARANHERLLRLQRQGFISQAALDKAKAEFDAASATHKQASVGVSHATVRAPIGGVVAERLSELGEMATPGKPLLSIYDPQSLRLSAGIAQHRLPQIRRVRQARIEFPGLGKWLEASSVSLLPSADPSTHVSLVRVGLPEAPREI
;
A
#
# COMPACT_ATOMS: atom_id res chain seq x y z
N ASP A 1 23.96 27.08 -59.03
CA ASP A 1 24.18 26.80 -57.57
C ASP A 1 22.80 26.64 -56.91
N THR A 2 22.47 25.41 -56.62
CA THR A 2 21.24 25.08 -55.91
C THR A 2 21.54 25.10 -54.39
N LEU A 3 21.01 26.08 -53.68
CA LEU A 3 21.13 26.20 -52.24
C LEU A 3 20.25 25.10 -51.62
N VAL A 4 20.89 24.08 -51.01
CA VAL A 4 20.20 23.08 -50.20
C VAL A 4 19.95 23.67 -48.82
N GLN A 5 18.68 24.03 -48.55
CA GLN A 5 18.27 24.41 -47.20
C GLN A 5 17.94 23.17 -46.39
N ALA A 6 18.62 23.00 -45.24
CA ALA A 6 18.29 21.99 -44.29
C ALA A 6 16.97 22.34 -43.58
N LYS A 7 15.90 21.56 -43.83
CA LYS A 7 14.62 21.69 -43.14
C LYS A 7 14.66 20.73 -41.94
N ALA A 8 14.49 21.27 -40.74
CA ALA A 8 14.33 20.44 -39.56
C ALA A 8 13.03 19.63 -39.70
N VAL A 9 13.13 18.33 -39.76
CA VAL A 9 12.00 17.42 -39.71
C VAL A 9 11.83 16.97 -38.26
N GLU A 10 10.70 17.29 -37.65
CA GLU A 10 10.36 16.76 -36.35
C GLU A 10 10.14 15.25 -36.48
N ALA A 11 11.05 14.46 -35.92
CA ALA A 11 10.90 13.01 -35.85
C ALA A 11 9.93 12.70 -34.68
N SER A 12 8.72 12.30 -35.01
CA SER A 12 7.75 11.79 -34.03
C SER A 12 7.83 10.27 -33.95
N LEU A 13 7.74 9.73 -32.74
CA LEU A 13 7.64 8.31 -32.46
C LEU A 13 6.28 8.03 -31.82
N SER A 14 5.48 7.15 -32.43
CA SER A 14 4.26 6.64 -31.83
C SER A 14 4.53 5.34 -31.09
N ALA A 15 3.88 5.16 -29.95
CA ALA A 15 3.92 3.94 -29.17
C ALA A 15 2.58 3.73 -28.46
N ASP A 16 2.15 2.48 -28.36
CA ASP A 16 0.98 2.10 -27.60
C ASP A 16 1.29 2.23 -26.11
N ALA A 17 0.34 2.76 -25.36
CA ALA A 17 0.48 2.99 -23.95
C ALA A 17 -0.72 2.45 -23.16
N VAL A 18 -0.48 1.95 -21.97
CA VAL A 18 -1.50 1.47 -21.04
C VAL A 18 -1.65 2.51 -19.91
N VAL A 19 -2.89 2.83 -19.57
CA VAL A 19 -3.18 3.65 -18.39
C VAL A 19 -3.00 2.80 -17.15
N GLU A 20 -2.18 3.27 -16.22
CA GLU A 20 -1.97 2.64 -14.93
C GLU A 20 -2.10 3.64 -13.79
N ALA A 21 -2.52 3.19 -12.62
CA ALA A 21 -2.50 4.03 -11.44
C ALA A 21 -1.07 4.19 -10.93
N ALA A 22 -0.61 5.43 -10.75
CA ALA A 22 0.69 5.70 -10.15
C ALA A 22 0.69 5.38 -8.64
N ARG A 23 -0.48 5.50 -7.99
CA ARG A 23 -0.70 5.13 -6.59
C ARG A 23 -1.77 4.06 -6.49
N GLN A 24 -1.33 2.88 -6.08
CA GLN A 24 -2.20 1.75 -5.80
C GLN A 24 -1.72 1.04 -4.54
N ALA A 25 -2.61 0.35 -3.85
CA ALA A 25 -2.31 -0.42 -2.66
C ALA A 25 -3.08 -1.74 -2.70
N THR A 26 -2.35 -2.86 -2.63
CA THR A 26 -2.95 -4.16 -2.37
C THR A 26 -3.07 -4.33 -0.86
N VAL A 27 -4.28 -4.49 -0.37
CA VAL A 27 -4.58 -4.72 1.04
C VAL A 27 -4.56 -6.22 1.27
N ALA A 28 -3.63 -6.68 2.11
CA ALA A 28 -3.49 -8.08 2.47
C ALA A 28 -3.86 -8.33 3.93
N ALA A 29 -4.31 -9.54 4.24
CA ALA A 29 -4.56 -9.97 5.60
C ALA A 29 -3.25 -9.97 6.41
N GLN A 30 -3.32 -9.56 7.67
CA GLN A 30 -2.18 -9.57 8.60
C GLN A 30 -2.35 -10.62 9.70
N VAL A 31 -3.55 -11.18 9.84
CA VAL A 31 -3.89 -12.25 10.80
C VAL A 31 -4.64 -13.35 10.09
N SER A 32 -4.60 -14.55 10.69
CA SER A 32 -5.40 -15.69 10.23
C SER A 32 -6.81 -15.60 10.79
N GLY A 33 -7.80 -16.01 10.00
CA GLY A 33 -9.20 -16.08 10.42
C GLY A 33 -10.15 -16.06 9.22
N ARG A 34 -11.42 -16.31 9.48
CA ARG A 34 -12.46 -16.27 8.45
C ARG A 34 -12.93 -14.82 8.23
N LEU A 35 -13.14 -14.42 6.98
CA LEU A 35 -13.81 -13.16 6.66
C LEU A 35 -15.28 -13.21 7.08
N VAL A 36 -15.66 -12.38 8.04
CA VAL A 36 -17.02 -12.33 8.62
C VAL A 36 -17.82 -11.13 8.16
N GLU A 37 -17.16 -10.09 7.70
CA GLU A 37 -17.81 -8.91 7.13
C GLU A 37 -17.01 -8.39 5.93
N VAL A 38 -17.72 -7.97 4.89
CA VAL A 38 -17.18 -7.29 3.70
C VAL A 38 -18.06 -6.07 3.47
N HIS A 39 -17.49 -4.88 3.53
CA HIS A 39 -18.23 -3.61 3.48
C HIS A 39 -18.06 -2.88 2.16
N VAL A 40 -17.21 -3.37 1.26
CA VAL A 40 -16.90 -2.70 -0.01
C VAL A 40 -16.89 -3.67 -1.16
N ASP A 41 -17.24 -3.17 -2.34
CA ASP A 41 -17.19 -3.89 -3.61
C ASP A 41 -16.30 -3.20 -4.63
N ALA A 42 -15.95 -3.92 -5.70
CA ALA A 42 -15.20 -3.34 -6.83
C ALA A 42 -15.95 -2.14 -7.41
N GLY A 43 -15.24 -1.08 -7.78
CA GLY A 43 -15.79 0.18 -8.27
C GLY A 43 -16.22 1.17 -7.19
N GLN A 44 -16.27 0.79 -5.90
CA GLN A 44 -16.65 1.72 -4.83
C GLN A 44 -15.51 2.63 -4.40
N SER A 45 -15.85 3.89 -4.12
CA SER A 45 -14.92 4.87 -3.58
C SER A 45 -14.77 4.70 -2.08
N VAL A 46 -13.54 4.75 -1.59
CA VAL A 46 -13.18 4.64 -0.17
C VAL A 46 -12.23 5.75 0.25
N ARG A 47 -12.29 6.16 1.52
CA ARG A 47 -11.35 7.09 2.13
C ARG A 47 -10.31 6.34 2.93
N LYS A 48 -9.13 6.93 3.08
CA LYS A 48 -8.11 6.39 3.98
C LYS A 48 -8.69 6.19 5.39
N GLY A 49 -8.54 4.97 5.92
CA GLY A 49 -9.04 4.58 7.24
C GLY A 49 -10.43 3.94 7.25
N ASP A 50 -11.16 3.98 6.14
CA ASP A 50 -12.48 3.33 6.04
C ASP A 50 -12.38 1.82 6.31
N LEU A 51 -13.41 1.27 6.95
CA LEU A 51 -13.52 -0.16 7.20
C LEU A 51 -13.85 -0.87 5.88
N LEU A 52 -12.98 -1.80 5.48
CA LEU A 52 -13.14 -2.57 4.25
C LEU A 52 -13.72 -3.96 4.52
N MET A 53 -13.06 -4.68 5.42
CA MET A 53 -13.40 -6.05 5.77
C MET A 53 -13.12 -6.32 7.25
N ARG A 54 -13.75 -7.36 7.81
CA ARG A 54 -13.46 -7.85 9.15
C ARG A 54 -13.16 -9.34 9.11
N ILE A 55 -12.06 -9.70 9.75
CA ILE A 55 -11.65 -11.09 9.97
C ILE A 55 -12.15 -11.51 11.37
N ASP A 56 -12.58 -12.74 11.53
CA ASP A 56 -12.95 -13.31 12.83
C ASP A 56 -11.72 -13.25 13.77
N ALA A 57 -11.86 -12.45 14.82
CA ALA A 57 -10.79 -12.18 15.77
C ALA A 57 -11.01 -12.88 17.11
N ARG A 58 -11.93 -13.83 17.23
CA ARG A 58 -12.24 -14.46 18.53
C ARG A 58 -11.01 -15.04 19.21
N GLU A 59 -10.22 -15.83 18.50
CA GLU A 59 -8.99 -16.39 19.03
C GLU A 59 -7.97 -15.31 19.45
N ALA A 60 -7.75 -14.31 18.60
CA ALA A 60 -6.88 -13.18 18.90
C ALA A 60 -7.39 -12.35 20.09
N SER A 61 -8.71 -12.20 20.23
CA SER A 61 -9.36 -11.48 21.33
C SER A 61 -9.17 -12.21 22.66
N GLU A 62 -9.33 -13.53 22.69
CA GLU A 62 -9.10 -14.34 23.89
C GLU A 62 -7.62 -14.29 24.31
N ALA A 63 -6.70 -14.39 23.35
CA ALA A 63 -5.27 -14.25 23.61
C ALA A 63 -4.93 -12.85 24.18
N ALA A 64 -5.55 -11.79 23.63
CA ALA A 64 -5.37 -10.43 24.11
C ALA A 64 -5.94 -10.25 25.53
N ALA A 65 -7.10 -10.84 25.84
CA ALA A 65 -7.69 -10.81 27.18
C ALA A 65 -6.79 -11.51 28.21
N ALA A 66 -6.24 -12.67 27.89
CA ALA A 66 -5.29 -13.38 28.74
C ALA A 66 -4.02 -12.55 28.99
N ALA A 67 -3.45 -11.96 27.94
CA ALA A 67 -2.28 -11.10 28.04
C ALA A 67 -2.56 -9.83 28.87
N ALA A 68 -3.76 -9.23 28.73
CA ALA A 68 -4.19 -8.09 29.54
C ALA A 68 -4.29 -8.43 31.02
N ALA A 69 -4.84 -9.59 31.38
CA ALA A 69 -4.91 -10.06 32.76
C ALA A 69 -3.49 -10.24 33.37
N SER A 70 -2.56 -10.85 32.62
CA SER A 70 -1.17 -11.00 33.05
C SER A 70 -0.47 -9.64 33.25
N TYR A 71 -0.68 -8.70 32.33
CA TYR A 71 -0.17 -7.32 32.42
C TYR A 71 -0.69 -6.60 33.68
N ILE A 72 -2.00 -6.68 33.95
CA ILE A 72 -2.62 -6.05 35.13
C ILE A 72 -1.99 -6.62 36.43
N ASN A 73 -1.84 -7.94 36.52
CA ASN A 73 -1.24 -8.60 37.67
C ASN A 73 0.23 -8.20 37.87
N ALA A 74 1.04 -8.23 36.82
CA ALA A 74 2.45 -7.85 36.88
C ALA A 74 2.62 -6.36 37.25
N ARG A 75 1.78 -5.48 36.71
CA ARG A 75 1.74 -4.06 37.05
C ARG A 75 1.44 -3.85 38.52
N ALA A 76 0.38 -4.46 39.05
CA ALA A 76 -0.02 -4.33 40.45
C ALA A 76 1.07 -4.86 41.40
N ASN A 77 1.76 -5.96 41.04
CA ASN A 77 2.87 -6.48 41.78
C ASN A 77 4.05 -5.50 41.81
N HIS A 78 4.47 -5.01 40.65
CA HIS A 78 5.55 -4.02 40.52
C HIS A 78 5.26 -2.75 41.34
N GLU A 79 4.04 -2.17 41.22
CA GLU A 79 3.64 -0.99 41.98
C GLU A 79 3.65 -1.23 43.50
N ARG A 80 3.20 -2.40 43.95
CA ARG A 80 3.27 -2.80 45.35
C ARG A 80 4.69 -2.90 45.86
N LEU A 81 5.57 -3.60 45.14
CA LEU A 81 6.98 -3.76 45.52
C LEU A 81 7.73 -2.43 45.47
N LEU A 82 7.42 -1.55 44.56
CA LEU A 82 7.96 -0.19 44.51
C LEU A 82 7.66 0.60 45.78
N ARG A 83 6.43 0.47 46.33
CA ARG A 83 6.06 1.12 47.60
C ARG A 83 6.84 0.49 48.80
N LEU A 84 6.96 -0.84 48.84
CA LEU A 84 7.69 -1.53 49.89
C LEU A 84 9.19 -1.24 49.88
N GLN A 85 9.77 -1.09 48.69
CA GLN A 85 11.19 -0.72 48.53
C GLN A 85 11.46 0.68 49.09
N ARG A 86 10.58 1.66 48.79
CA ARG A 86 10.69 3.02 49.36
C ARG A 86 10.62 3.05 50.88
N GLN A 87 10.00 2.06 51.49
CA GLN A 87 9.90 1.88 52.94
C GLN A 87 11.04 1.05 53.51
N GLY A 88 11.96 0.53 52.69
CA GLY A 88 13.09 -0.28 53.10
C GLY A 88 12.78 -1.75 53.36
N PHE A 89 11.57 -2.24 53.00
CA PHE A 89 11.13 -3.60 53.33
C PHE A 89 11.60 -4.66 52.33
N ILE A 90 12.08 -4.29 51.16
CA ILE A 90 12.56 -5.24 50.15
C ILE A 90 13.89 -4.79 49.54
N SER A 91 14.63 -5.73 48.96
CA SER A 91 15.89 -5.49 48.26
C SER A 91 15.65 -4.87 46.86
N GLN A 92 16.65 -4.16 46.35
CA GLN A 92 16.63 -3.67 44.99
C GLN A 92 16.46 -4.81 43.97
N ALA A 93 17.13 -5.94 44.17
CA ALA A 93 17.02 -7.11 43.29
C ALA A 93 15.57 -7.64 43.15
N ALA A 94 14.77 -7.61 44.26
CA ALA A 94 13.37 -8.00 44.21
C ALA A 94 12.51 -7.03 43.37
N LEU A 95 12.79 -5.73 43.48
CA LEU A 95 12.12 -4.73 42.65
C LEU A 95 12.51 -4.87 41.17
N ASP A 96 13.80 -5.08 40.88
CA ASP A 96 14.28 -5.24 39.49
C ASP A 96 13.66 -6.46 38.82
N LYS A 97 13.50 -7.56 39.55
CA LYS A 97 12.79 -8.75 39.07
C LYS A 97 11.34 -8.45 38.74
N ALA A 98 10.60 -7.77 39.63
CA ALA A 98 9.22 -7.43 39.38
C ALA A 98 9.06 -6.45 38.21
N LYS A 99 10.03 -5.54 38.04
CA LYS A 99 10.06 -4.64 36.88
C LYS A 99 10.26 -5.40 35.59
N ALA A 100 11.18 -6.36 35.55
CA ALA A 100 11.40 -7.18 34.36
C ALA A 100 10.14 -8.00 33.97
N GLU A 101 9.45 -8.58 34.99
CA GLU A 101 8.18 -9.29 34.80
C GLU A 101 7.07 -8.35 34.21
N PHE A 102 6.98 -7.14 34.77
CA PHE A 102 6.03 -6.13 34.26
C PHE A 102 6.35 -5.71 32.81
N ASP A 103 7.63 -5.45 32.52
CA ASP A 103 8.06 -5.05 31.17
C ASP A 103 7.76 -6.17 30.15
N ALA A 104 8.01 -7.44 30.51
CA ALA A 104 7.70 -8.60 29.67
C ALA A 104 6.17 -8.76 29.43
N ALA A 105 5.37 -8.66 30.50
CA ALA A 105 3.90 -8.73 30.39
C ALA A 105 3.34 -7.57 29.56
N SER A 106 3.91 -6.36 29.68
CA SER A 106 3.54 -5.19 28.88
C SER A 106 3.81 -5.41 27.40
N ALA A 107 4.95 -5.97 27.04
CA ALA A 107 5.31 -6.30 25.66
C ALA A 107 4.34 -7.34 25.06
N THR A 108 4.06 -8.41 25.81
CA THR A 108 3.12 -9.46 25.39
C THR A 108 1.69 -8.90 25.18
N HIS A 109 1.21 -8.07 26.11
CA HIS A 109 -0.10 -7.43 25.97
C HIS A 109 -0.18 -6.52 24.74
N LYS A 110 0.85 -5.71 24.48
CA LYS A 110 0.91 -4.86 23.27
C LYS A 110 0.86 -5.70 22.00
N GLN A 111 1.66 -6.78 21.95
CA GLN A 111 1.69 -7.68 20.80
C GLN A 111 0.31 -8.31 20.53
N ALA A 112 -0.36 -8.83 21.55
CA ALA A 112 -1.69 -9.43 21.41
C ALA A 112 -2.74 -8.41 20.98
N SER A 113 -2.69 -7.18 21.50
CA SER A 113 -3.60 -6.08 21.12
C SER A 113 -3.45 -5.68 19.63
N VAL A 114 -2.23 -5.70 19.10
CA VAL A 114 -1.97 -5.47 17.68
C VAL A 114 -2.63 -6.56 16.84
N GLY A 115 -2.57 -7.82 17.25
CA GLY A 115 -3.23 -8.93 16.58
C GLY A 115 -4.75 -8.69 16.42
N VAL A 116 -5.42 -8.25 17.48
CA VAL A 116 -6.85 -7.90 17.42
C VAL A 116 -7.11 -6.74 16.46
N SER A 117 -6.26 -5.71 16.48
CA SER A 117 -6.44 -4.55 15.61
C SER A 117 -6.31 -4.91 14.13
N HIS A 118 -5.46 -5.87 13.79
CA HIS A 118 -5.24 -6.34 12.42
C HIS A 118 -6.41 -7.17 11.85
N ALA A 119 -7.32 -7.65 12.70
CA ALA A 119 -8.55 -8.29 12.25
C ALA A 119 -9.55 -7.29 11.63
N THR A 120 -9.37 -6.01 11.90
CA THR A 120 -10.14 -4.93 11.27
C THR A 120 -9.34 -4.36 10.10
N VAL A 121 -9.69 -4.77 8.88
CA VAL A 121 -8.99 -4.36 7.66
C VAL A 121 -9.48 -2.98 7.22
N ARG A 122 -8.56 -2.01 7.16
CA ARG A 122 -8.87 -0.62 6.79
C ARG A 122 -8.12 -0.18 5.54
N ALA A 123 -8.67 0.81 4.83
CA ALA A 123 -8.06 1.39 3.64
C ALA A 123 -6.76 2.14 3.98
N PRO A 124 -5.61 1.76 3.41
CA PRO A 124 -4.34 2.46 3.63
C PRO A 124 -4.26 3.79 2.87
N ILE A 125 -4.98 3.90 1.77
CA ILE A 125 -5.10 5.10 0.93
C ILE A 125 -6.58 5.38 0.62
N GLY A 126 -6.91 6.62 0.26
CA GLY A 126 -8.18 6.93 -0.38
C GLY A 126 -8.11 6.63 -1.88
N GLY A 127 -9.23 6.23 -2.48
CA GLY A 127 -9.30 5.91 -3.89
C GLY A 127 -10.54 5.09 -4.24
N VAL A 128 -10.43 4.27 -5.27
CA VAL A 128 -11.47 3.35 -5.75
C VAL A 128 -10.97 1.92 -5.62
N VAL A 129 -11.84 1.03 -5.18
CA VAL A 129 -11.53 -0.41 -5.13
C VAL A 129 -11.46 -0.94 -6.57
N ALA A 130 -10.27 -1.36 -7.01
CA ALA A 130 -10.07 -1.90 -8.34
C ALA A 130 -10.69 -3.29 -8.47
N GLU A 131 -10.39 -4.15 -7.51
CA GLU A 131 -10.87 -5.53 -7.48
C GLU A 131 -10.95 -6.06 -6.06
N ARG A 132 -11.83 -7.01 -5.85
CA ARG A 132 -11.94 -7.77 -4.61
C ARG A 132 -11.40 -9.18 -4.87
N LEU A 133 -10.39 -9.58 -4.09
CA LEU A 133 -9.63 -10.81 -4.26
C LEU A 133 -10.01 -11.90 -3.25
N SER A 134 -10.91 -11.57 -2.31
CA SER A 134 -11.39 -12.51 -1.29
C SER A 134 -12.84 -12.24 -0.96
N GLU A 135 -13.57 -13.35 -0.69
CA GLU A 135 -15.01 -13.36 -0.48
C GLU A 135 -15.39 -13.55 1.00
N LEU A 136 -16.64 -13.16 1.33
CA LEU A 136 -17.23 -13.42 2.64
C LEU A 136 -17.20 -14.92 2.97
N GLY A 137 -16.77 -15.28 4.17
CA GLY A 137 -16.65 -16.65 4.63
C GLY A 137 -15.34 -17.34 4.25
N GLU A 138 -14.52 -16.72 3.42
CA GLU A 138 -13.21 -17.25 3.01
C GLU A 138 -12.17 -17.15 4.14
N MET A 139 -11.22 -18.08 4.15
CA MET A 139 -10.11 -18.04 5.11
C MET A 139 -9.04 -17.04 4.66
N ALA A 140 -8.76 -16.06 5.48
CA ALA A 140 -7.64 -15.16 5.35
C ALA A 140 -6.42 -15.73 6.10
N THR A 141 -5.24 -15.58 5.50
CA THR A 141 -3.94 -15.90 6.10
C THR A 141 -2.99 -14.72 5.91
N PRO A 142 -2.02 -14.51 6.80
CA PRO A 142 -1.06 -13.42 6.65
C PRO A 142 -0.41 -13.41 5.27
N GLY A 143 -0.45 -12.25 4.61
CA GLY A 143 0.04 -12.06 3.25
C GLY A 143 -0.95 -12.34 2.12
N LYS A 144 -2.11 -12.99 2.40
CA LYS A 144 -3.14 -13.22 1.38
C LYS A 144 -3.76 -11.89 0.96
N PRO A 145 -3.76 -11.52 -0.34
CA PRO A 145 -4.40 -10.31 -0.82
C PRO A 145 -5.92 -10.41 -0.68
N LEU A 146 -6.53 -9.36 -0.17
CA LEU A 146 -7.98 -9.26 0.06
C LEU A 146 -8.66 -8.39 -1.00
N LEU A 147 -8.08 -7.26 -1.31
CA LEU A 147 -8.55 -6.33 -2.34
C LEU A 147 -7.42 -5.39 -2.78
N SER A 148 -7.62 -4.72 -3.91
CA SER A 148 -6.73 -3.65 -4.38
C SER A 148 -7.48 -2.32 -4.48
N ILE A 149 -6.79 -1.23 -4.15
CA ILE A 149 -7.30 0.15 -4.21
C ILE A 149 -6.37 0.96 -5.08
N TYR A 150 -6.89 1.79 -5.95
CA TYR A 150 -6.11 2.75 -6.72
C TYR A 150 -6.64 4.16 -6.53
N ASP A 151 -5.75 5.14 -6.69
CA ASP A 151 -6.09 6.55 -6.66
C ASP A 151 -6.37 7.04 -8.08
N PRO A 152 -7.64 7.34 -8.43
CA PRO A 152 -8.01 7.78 -9.78
C PRO A 152 -7.42 9.14 -10.16
N GLN A 153 -6.94 9.93 -9.20
CA GLN A 153 -6.27 11.21 -9.48
C GLN A 153 -4.79 11.03 -9.82
N SER A 154 -4.23 9.85 -9.61
CA SER A 154 -2.83 9.54 -9.85
C SER A 154 -2.63 8.61 -11.04
N LEU A 155 -3.31 8.86 -12.16
CA LEU A 155 -3.15 8.07 -13.37
C LEU A 155 -1.91 8.51 -14.15
N ARG A 156 -1.27 7.55 -14.79
CA ARG A 156 -0.14 7.75 -15.71
C ARG A 156 -0.25 6.74 -16.85
N LEU A 157 0.44 7.05 -17.94
CA LEU A 157 0.60 6.11 -19.04
C LEU A 157 1.95 5.41 -18.94
N SER A 158 1.95 4.14 -19.27
CA SER A 158 3.16 3.33 -19.41
C SER A 158 3.25 2.83 -20.85
N ALA A 159 4.29 3.25 -21.57
CA ALA A 159 4.54 2.86 -22.95
C ALA A 159 5.78 1.99 -23.04
N GLY A 160 5.68 0.86 -23.73
CA GLY A 160 6.81 -0.02 -24.01
C GLY A 160 7.55 0.42 -25.27
N ILE A 161 8.85 0.69 -25.16
CA ILE A 161 9.67 1.13 -26.29
C ILE A 161 10.87 0.21 -26.48
N ALA A 162 11.03 -0.29 -27.69
CA ALA A 162 12.15 -1.15 -28.03
C ALA A 162 13.49 -0.43 -27.83
N GLN A 163 14.48 -1.12 -27.25
CA GLN A 163 15.77 -0.55 -26.88
C GLN A 163 16.51 0.14 -28.04
N HIS A 164 16.39 -0.36 -29.25
CA HIS A 164 17.05 0.23 -30.44
C HIS A 164 16.53 1.65 -30.75
N ARG A 165 15.34 2.02 -30.25
CA ARG A 165 14.73 3.37 -30.43
C ARG A 165 15.03 4.34 -29.27
N LEU A 166 15.65 3.87 -28.18
CA LEU A 166 15.98 4.70 -27.02
C LEU A 166 16.82 5.96 -27.32
N PRO A 167 17.82 5.92 -28.24
CA PRO A 167 18.59 7.12 -28.57
C PRO A 167 17.74 8.27 -29.08
N GLN A 168 16.63 7.96 -29.78
CA GLN A 168 15.69 8.95 -30.31
C GLN A 168 14.86 9.60 -29.19
N ILE A 169 14.55 8.84 -28.14
CA ILE A 169 13.66 9.26 -27.03
C ILE A 169 14.40 9.98 -25.92
N ARG A 170 15.67 9.70 -25.69
CA ARG A 170 16.46 10.36 -24.63
C ARG A 170 16.43 11.89 -24.70
N ARG A 171 16.10 12.47 -25.84
CA ARG A 171 15.99 13.92 -26.10
C ARG A 171 14.55 14.42 -26.07
N VAL A 172 13.54 13.54 -26.04
CA VAL A 172 12.13 13.91 -26.04
C VAL A 172 11.75 14.41 -24.67
N ARG A 173 11.28 15.65 -24.60
CA ARG A 173 10.78 16.28 -23.37
C ARG A 173 9.28 16.52 -23.40
N GLN A 174 8.65 16.33 -24.56
CA GLN A 174 7.22 16.54 -24.79
C GLN A 174 6.62 15.30 -25.43
N ALA A 175 5.44 14.90 -24.99
CA ALA A 175 4.66 13.86 -25.61
C ALA A 175 3.22 14.32 -25.72
N ARG A 176 2.53 13.87 -26.78
CA ARG A 176 1.10 14.02 -26.93
C ARG A 176 0.45 12.66 -26.77
N ILE A 177 -0.66 12.65 -26.11
CA ILE A 177 -1.42 11.45 -25.78
C ILE A 177 -2.71 11.50 -26.57
N GLU A 178 -2.96 10.49 -27.39
CA GLU A 178 -4.22 10.31 -28.09
C GLU A 178 -5.09 9.31 -27.33
N PHE A 179 -6.33 9.69 -27.07
CA PHE A 179 -7.36 8.79 -26.58
C PHE A 179 -8.33 8.51 -27.73
N PRO A 180 -8.18 7.37 -28.43
CA PRO A 180 -8.98 7.09 -29.64
C PRO A 180 -10.49 7.12 -29.38
N GLY A 181 -10.92 6.65 -28.19
CA GLY A 181 -12.34 6.64 -27.81
C GLY A 181 -12.94 8.02 -27.56
N LEU A 182 -12.12 9.04 -27.30
CA LEU A 182 -12.56 10.41 -26.99
C LEU A 182 -12.25 11.40 -28.13
N GLY A 183 -11.47 10.99 -29.13
CA GLY A 183 -11.02 11.85 -30.21
C GLY A 183 -10.23 13.09 -29.74
N LYS A 184 -9.63 13.03 -28.56
CA LYS A 184 -8.90 14.14 -27.92
C LYS A 184 -7.41 13.86 -27.85
N TRP A 185 -6.64 14.93 -28.06
CA TRP A 185 -5.19 14.94 -27.82
C TRP A 185 -4.90 15.73 -26.55
N LEU A 186 -4.09 15.17 -25.67
CA LEU A 186 -3.62 15.84 -24.46
C LEU A 186 -2.10 15.97 -24.49
N GLU A 187 -1.58 17.08 -23.99
CA GLU A 187 -0.14 17.21 -23.77
C GLU A 187 0.24 16.53 -22.45
N ALA A 188 1.31 15.77 -22.48
CA ALA A 188 1.83 15.10 -21.29
C ALA A 188 2.39 16.12 -20.28
N SER A 189 2.10 15.93 -19.00
CA SER A 189 2.68 16.75 -17.92
C SER A 189 4.17 16.43 -17.67
N SER A 190 4.56 15.20 -17.95
CA SER A 190 5.94 14.74 -17.79
C SER A 190 6.22 13.51 -18.64
N VAL A 191 7.48 13.34 -19.04
CA VAL A 191 7.96 12.14 -19.75
C VAL A 191 9.20 11.65 -19.02
N SER A 192 9.19 10.41 -18.57
CA SER A 192 10.33 9.79 -17.87
C SER A 192 10.64 8.41 -18.42
N LEU A 193 11.88 8.19 -18.80
CA LEU A 193 12.39 6.87 -19.20
C LEU A 193 12.86 6.11 -17.96
N LEU A 194 12.34 4.90 -17.76
CA LEU A 194 12.83 4.03 -16.70
C LEU A 194 14.20 3.46 -17.11
N PRO A 195 15.17 3.44 -16.18
CA PRO A 195 16.51 2.95 -16.48
C PRO A 195 16.60 1.43 -16.67
N SER A 196 15.58 0.68 -16.23
CA SER A 196 15.52 -0.78 -16.39
C SER A 196 14.80 -1.15 -17.68
N ALA A 197 15.41 -2.06 -18.45
CA ALA A 197 14.76 -2.73 -19.55
C ALA A 197 14.44 -4.17 -19.13
N ASP A 198 13.32 -4.69 -19.62
CA ASP A 198 13.01 -6.11 -19.47
C ASP A 198 13.99 -6.95 -20.31
N PRO A 199 14.78 -7.84 -19.69
CA PRO A 199 15.79 -8.61 -20.40
C PRO A 199 15.18 -9.64 -21.37
N SER A 200 13.93 -10.02 -21.20
CA SER A 200 13.24 -11.01 -22.04
C SER A 200 12.65 -10.38 -23.31
N THR A 201 12.14 -9.15 -23.20
CA THR A 201 11.45 -8.48 -24.30
C THR A 201 12.28 -7.39 -24.98
N HIS A 202 13.42 -7.00 -24.38
CA HIS A 202 14.24 -5.86 -24.81
C HIS A 202 13.45 -4.54 -24.94
N VAL A 203 12.44 -4.39 -24.07
CA VAL A 203 11.58 -3.22 -24.01
C VAL A 203 11.94 -2.38 -22.78
N SER A 204 12.12 -1.10 -22.97
CA SER A 204 12.23 -0.12 -21.90
C SER A 204 10.89 0.60 -21.70
N LEU A 205 10.51 0.82 -20.44
CA LEU A 205 9.27 1.51 -20.12
C LEU A 205 9.49 3.02 -20.08
N VAL A 206 8.61 3.74 -20.75
CA VAL A 206 8.49 5.19 -20.67
C VAL A 206 7.21 5.50 -19.91
N ARG A 207 7.33 6.27 -18.84
CA ARG A 207 6.19 6.78 -18.08
C ARG A 207 5.84 8.18 -18.52
N VAL A 208 4.57 8.39 -18.82
CA VAL A 208 4.04 9.66 -19.27
C VAL A 208 2.98 10.10 -18.27
N GLY A 209 3.18 11.27 -17.66
CA GLY A 209 2.25 11.85 -16.72
C GLY A 209 1.06 12.47 -17.42
N LEU A 210 -0.14 12.24 -16.92
CA LEU A 210 -1.36 12.91 -17.33
C LEU A 210 -1.50 14.23 -16.56
N PRO A 211 -1.81 15.37 -17.21
CA PRO A 211 -2.00 16.65 -16.54
C PRO A 211 -3.26 16.65 -15.65
N GLU A 212 -4.35 16.08 -16.16
CA GLU A 212 -5.59 15.78 -15.45
C GLU A 212 -6.18 14.52 -16.07
N ALA A 213 -6.58 13.56 -15.23
CA ALA A 213 -7.29 12.40 -15.73
C ALA A 213 -8.67 12.84 -16.24
N PRO A 214 -9.01 12.59 -17.51
CA PRO A 214 -10.37 12.82 -17.98
C PRO A 214 -11.33 12.01 -17.10
N ARG A 215 -12.41 12.63 -16.65
CA ARG A 215 -13.42 11.97 -15.77
C ARG A 215 -14.13 10.79 -16.44
N GLU A 216 -13.84 10.57 -17.70
CA GLU A 216 -14.46 9.56 -18.57
C GLU A 216 -13.57 8.31 -18.80
N ILE A 217 -12.42 8.23 -18.10
CA ILE A 217 -11.49 7.07 -18.14
C ILE A 217 -11.66 6.21 -16.90
#